data_534c585c145f8c054ec23f431cba2def
#
_entry.id   534c585c145f8c054ec23f431cba2def
#
_cell.length_a   1.000
_cell.length_b   1.000
_cell.length_c   1.000
_cell.angle_alpha   90.00
_cell.angle_beta   90.00
_cell.angle_gamma   90.00
#
_symmetry.space_group_name_H-M   'P 1'
#
loop_
_entity.id
_entity.type
_entity.pdbx_description
1 polymer ?
#
loop_
_entity_poly.entity_id
_entity_poly.type
_entity_poly.pdbx_seq_one_letter_code
_entity_poly.pdbx_strand_id
1 'polypeptide(L)'
;YETVTDDEGGLPLLAPMSQVAGRMSIQAGAHCLEKAQGGSGVLLAGVPGVLPAKVVIIGGGVVGENAAYMAAGMGADVTILDRNVDTMRDLVVRFGQSVKTEYSTLLAIENEVLAADLVIGAVLVPGAEAPKLVSRDLISRMKPGSVLVDVAIDQGGCFETSKATTHADPTYIIDEVVHYCVANMPGGVAKTSTYALN
;
A
#
# COMPACT_ATOMS: atom_id res chain seq x y z
N TYR A 1 16.47 -12.85 -3.97
CA TYR A 1 16.26 -11.64 -4.81
C TYR A 1 16.71 -10.35 -4.10
N GLU A 2 16.60 -10.28 -2.77
CA GLU A 2 16.85 -9.07 -1.96
C GLU A 2 18.35 -8.78 -1.72
N THR A 3 19.24 -9.68 -2.11
CA THR A 3 20.68 -9.58 -1.88
C THR A 3 21.50 -9.30 -3.15
N VAL A 4 20.86 -9.28 -4.31
CA VAL A 4 21.51 -8.98 -5.59
C VAL A 4 21.34 -7.51 -5.90
N THR A 5 22.44 -6.76 -5.86
CA THR A 5 22.47 -5.33 -6.18
C THR A 5 23.15 -5.08 -7.52
N ASP A 6 22.71 -4.05 -8.23
CA ASP A 6 23.42 -3.48 -9.35
C ASP A 6 24.52 -2.49 -8.90
N ASP A 7 25.27 -1.92 -9.84
CA ASP A 7 26.38 -0.99 -9.56
C ASP A 7 25.91 0.33 -8.93
N GLU A 8 24.60 0.65 -9.01
CA GLU A 8 23.98 1.83 -8.42
C GLU A 8 23.31 1.54 -7.08
N GLY A 9 23.40 0.29 -6.58
CA GLY A 9 22.78 -0.17 -5.33
C GLY A 9 21.30 -0.50 -5.44
N GLY A 10 20.75 -0.53 -6.66
CA GLY A 10 19.40 -1.00 -6.95
C GLY A 10 19.27 -2.52 -6.74
N LEU A 11 18.01 -3.01 -6.65
CA LEU A 11 17.68 -4.43 -6.47
C LEU A 11 16.95 -4.95 -7.73
N PRO A 12 17.69 -5.23 -8.82
CA PRO A 12 17.10 -5.50 -10.15
C PRO A 12 16.21 -6.74 -10.19
N LEU A 13 16.47 -7.74 -9.34
CA LEU A 13 15.63 -8.94 -9.27
C LEU A 13 14.41 -8.77 -8.35
N LEU A 14 14.47 -7.84 -7.41
CA LEU A 14 13.34 -7.53 -6.52
C LEU A 14 12.37 -6.53 -7.16
N ALA A 15 12.88 -5.58 -7.95
CA ALA A 15 12.08 -4.50 -8.53
C ALA A 15 10.84 -5.00 -9.30
N PRO A 16 10.90 -6.01 -10.18
CA PRO A 16 9.72 -6.52 -10.88
C PRO A 16 8.65 -7.07 -9.91
N MET A 17 9.06 -7.78 -8.87
CA MET A 17 8.11 -8.31 -7.87
C MET A 17 7.52 -7.19 -7.00
N SER A 18 8.29 -6.16 -6.68
CA SER A 18 7.81 -4.96 -6.00
C SER A 18 6.79 -4.19 -6.84
N GLN A 19 6.99 -4.12 -8.16
CA GLN A 19 6.01 -3.53 -9.10
C GLN A 19 4.71 -4.31 -9.11
N VAL A 20 4.78 -5.65 -9.20
CA VAL A 20 3.60 -6.52 -9.17
C VAL A 20 2.86 -6.37 -7.83
N ALA A 21 3.58 -6.44 -6.71
CA ALA A 21 2.99 -6.31 -5.37
C ALA A 21 2.30 -4.95 -5.18
N GLY A 22 2.94 -3.84 -5.59
CA GLY A 22 2.37 -2.50 -5.52
C GLY A 22 1.06 -2.38 -6.30
N ARG A 23 1.02 -2.89 -7.53
CA ARG A 23 -0.21 -2.88 -8.35
C ARG A 23 -1.28 -3.79 -7.76
N MET A 24 -0.91 -4.97 -7.30
CA MET A 24 -1.84 -5.91 -6.69
C MET A 24 -2.43 -5.40 -5.37
N SER A 25 -1.70 -4.59 -4.60
CA SER A 25 -2.19 -4.03 -3.36
C SER A 25 -3.47 -3.19 -3.54
N ILE A 26 -3.56 -2.45 -4.65
CA ILE A 26 -4.75 -1.66 -4.97
C ILE A 26 -5.90 -2.55 -5.47
N GLN A 27 -5.60 -3.57 -6.28
CA GLN A 27 -6.62 -4.53 -6.72
C GLN A 27 -7.25 -5.25 -5.52
N ALA A 28 -6.42 -5.76 -4.60
CA ALA A 28 -6.88 -6.43 -3.38
C ALA A 28 -7.60 -5.45 -2.44
N GLY A 29 -7.03 -4.26 -2.22
CA GLY A 29 -7.61 -3.23 -1.37
C GLY A 29 -8.98 -2.76 -1.85
N ALA A 30 -9.13 -2.55 -3.16
CA ALA A 30 -10.42 -2.19 -3.76
C ALA A 30 -11.49 -3.26 -3.53
N HIS A 31 -11.13 -4.53 -3.70
CA HIS A 31 -12.02 -5.64 -3.41
C HIS A 31 -12.40 -5.71 -1.92
N CYS A 32 -11.42 -5.52 -1.02
CA CYS A 32 -11.67 -5.54 0.42
C CYS A 32 -12.58 -4.39 0.90
N LEU A 33 -12.69 -3.28 0.16
CA LEU A 33 -13.62 -2.19 0.46
C LEU A 33 -15.10 -2.55 0.23
N GLU A 34 -15.38 -3.63 -0.51
CA GLU A 34 -16.75 -4.08 -0.76
C GLU A 34 -17.42 -4.59 0.54
N LYS A 35 -18.72 -4.37 0.68
CA LYS A 35 -19.48 -4.80 1.87
C LYS A 35 -19.37 -6.30 2.16
N ALA A 36 -19.37 -7.13 1.12
CA ALA A 36 -19.24 -8.58 1.27
C ALA A 36 -17.91 -9.02 1.87
N GLN A 37 -16.88 -8.18 1.80
CA GLN A 37 -15.54 -8.43 2.35
C GLN A 37 -15.34 -7.80 3.75
N GLY A 38 -16.36 -7.20 4.32
CA GLY A 38 -16.27 -6.46 5.59
C GLY A 38 -15.90 -4.99 5.44
N GLY A 39 -15.69 -4.52 4.23
CA GLY A 39 -15.35 -3.14 3.91
C GLY A 39 -16.49 -2.15 4.10
N SER A 40 -16.17 -0.86 4.03
CA SER A 40 -17.13 0.24 4.19
C SER A 40 -18.14 0.37 3.04
N GLY A 41 -17.93 -0.32 1.91
CA GLY A 41 -18.76 -0.24 0.72
C GLY A 41 -18.47 0.98 -0.15
N VAL A 42 -17.25 1.50 -0.08
CA VAL A 42 -16.79 2.65 -0.87
C VAL A 42 -16.19 2.17 -2.19
N LEU A 43 -16.53 2.83 -3.28
CA LEU A 43 -15.93 2.63 -4.60
C LEU A 43 -14.71 3.55 -4.76
N LEU A 44 -13.56 3.01 -5.18
CA LEU A 44 -12.32 3.77 -5.32
C LEU A 44 -12.48 5.05 -6.16
N ALA A 45 -13.12 4.94 -7.32
CA ALA A 45 -13.30 6.08 -8.23
C ALA A 45 -14.42 7.05 -7.82
N GLY A 46 -15.27 6.70 -6.85
CA GLY A 46 -16.55 7.37 -6.70
C GLY A 46 -17.40 7.29 -7.97
N VAL A 47 -18.40 8.16 -8.10
CA VAL A 47 -19.22 8.36 -9.31
C VAL A 47 -19.62 9.83 -9.39
N PRO A 48 -20.15 10.34 -10.50
CA PRO A 48 -20.62 11.73 -10.55
C PRO A 48 -21.54 12.08 -9.39
N GLY A 49 -21.13 13.06 -8.58
CA GLY A 49 -21.82 13.48 -7.35
C GLY A 49 -21.39 12.74 -6.07
N VAL A 50 -20.55 11.73 -6.15
CA VAL A 50 -19.95 11.01 -5.00
C VAL A 50 -18.43 11.05 -5.10
N LEU A 51 -17.79 11.54 -4.05
CA LEU A 51 -16.33 11.65 -4.01
C LEU A 51 -15.62 10.27 -4.10
N PRO A 52 -14.43 10.23 -4.69
CA PRO A 52 -13.60 9.02 -4.69
C PRO A 52 -13.13 8.66 -3.28
N ALA A 53 -12.75 7.40 -3.10
CA ALA A 53 -12.10 6.93 -1.90
C ALA A 53 -10.74 7.59 -1.69
N LYS A 54 -10.38 7.85 -0.43
CA LYS A 54 -9.05 8.32 -0.07
C LYS A 54 -8.11 7.13 0.12
N VAL A 55 -7.06 7.09 -0.70
CA VAL A 55 -5.99 6.09 -0.65
C VAL A 55 -4.72 6.73 -0.11
N VAL A 56 -4.20 6.20 0.97
CA VAL A 56 -2.95 6.65 1.60
C VAL A 56 -1.90 5.57 1.43
N ILE A 57 -0.73 5.95 0.92
CA ILE A 57 0.39 5.05 0.68
C ILE A 57 1.56 5.49 1.55
N ILE A 58 2.01 4.62 2.44
CA ILE A 58 3.14 4.90 3.33
C ILE A 58 4.39 4.24 2.73
N GLY A 59 5.28 5.07 2.19
CA GLY A 59 6.47 4.69 1.42
C GLY A 59 6.31 4.92 -0.08
N GLY A 60 7.17 5.76 -0.65
CA GLY A 60 7.17 6.17 -2.07
C GLY A 60 8.14 5.39 -2.96
N GLY A 61 8.72 4.28 -2.48
CA GLY A 61 9.59 3.41 -3.26
C GLY A 61 8.86 2.67 -4.39
N VAL A 62 9.50 1.65 -4.97
CA VAL A 62 8.95 0.89 -6.12
C VAL A 62 7.53 0.38 -5.87
N VAL A 63 7.27 -0.18 -4.69
CA VAL A 63 5.93 -0.66 -4.30
C VAL A 63 4.93 0.49 -4.27
N GLY A 64 5.25 1.56 -3.52
CA GLY A 64 4.32 2.69 -3.33
C GLY A 64 4.04 3.45 -4.61
N GLU A 65 5.05 3.66 -5.45
CA GLU A 65 4.88 4.26 -6.78
C GLU A 65 3.90 3.46 -7.66
N ASN A 66 4.05 2.13 -7.68
CA ASN A 66 3.17 1.27 -8.47
C ASN A 66 1.76 1.16 -7.88
N ALA A 67 1.63 1.22 -6.56
CA ALA A 67 0.33 1.36 -5.90
C ALA A 67 -0.34 2.69 -6.29
N ALA A 68 0.40 3.81 -6.25
CA ALA A 68 -0.12 5.12 -6.64
C ALA A 68 -0.54 5.17 -8.12
N TYR A 69 0.25 4.55 -9.00
CA TYR A 69 -0.08 4.44 -10.42
C TYR A 69 -1.46 3.78 -10.63
N MET A 70 -1.70 2.68 -9.93
CA MET A 70 -2.98 1.98 -10.01
C MET A 70 -4.12 2.77 -9.37
N ALA A 71 -3.92 3.29 -8.16
CA ALA A 71 -4.96 4.02 -7.44
C ALA A 71 -5.39 5.30 -8.19
N ALA A 72 -4.43 6.08 -8.69
CA ALA A 72 -4.70 7.26 -9.51
C ALA A 72 -5.37 6.89 -10.84
N GLY A 73 -4.90 5.82 -11.49
CA GLY A 73 -5.51 5.28 -12.72
C GLY A 73 -6.96 4.81 -12.53
N MET A 74 -7.31 4.37 -11.33
CA MET A 74 -8.68 4.02 -10.94
C MET A 74 -9.49 5.24 -10.45
N GLY A 75 -8.91 6.44 -10.41
CA GLY A 75 -9.61 7.68 -10.05
C GLY A 75 -9.75 7.93 -8.54
N ALA A 76 -8.96 7.28 -7.70
CA ALA A 76 -8.94 7.52 -6.27
C ALA A 76 -8.30 8.87 -5.91
N ASP A 77 -8.60 9.41 -4.71
CA ASP A 77 -7.84 10.52 -4.10
C ASP A 77 -6.60 9.97 -3.39
N VAL A 78 -5.42 10.16 -3.99
CA VAL A 78 -4.18 9.49 -3.57
C VAL A 78 -3.22 10.45 -2.89
N THR A 79 -2.72 10.04 -1.71
CA THR A 79 -1.62 10.69 -0.99
C THR A 79 -0.50 9.67 -0.72
N ILE A 80 0.74 10.01 -1.06
CA ILE A 80 1.94 9.25 -0.69
C ILE A 80 2.69 9.97 0.43
N LEU A 81 3.03 9.23 1.47
CA LEU A 81 3.89 9.69 2.56
C LEU A 81 5.29 9.08 2.40
N ASP A 82 6.31 9.91 2.32
CA ASP A 82 7.72 9.47 2.30
C ASP A 82 8.61 10.42 3.10
N ARG A 83 9.80 9.96 3.50
CA ARG A 83 10.83 10.78 4.15
C ARG A 83 11.87 11.30 3.18
N ASN A 84 12.00 10.68 2.03
CA ASN A 84 12.97 11.06 1.02
C ASN A 84 12.37 12.13 0.09
N VAL A 85 12.91 13.35 0.19
CA VAL A 85 12.45 14.49 -0.61
C VAL A 85 12.73 14.31 -2.10
N ASP A 86 13.82 13.63 -2.46
CA ASP A 86 14.14 13.38 -3.87
C ASP A 86 13.16 12.37 -4.47
N THR A 87 12.84 11.28 -3.75
CA THR A 87 11.74 10.37 -4.13
C THR A 87 10.42 11.13 -4.34
N MET A 88 10.07 12.05 -3.43
CA MET A 88 8.84 12.85 -3.58
C MET A 88 8.89 13.77 -4.80
N ARG A 89 10.04 14.36 -5.15
CA ARG A 89 10.21 15.16 -6.37
C ARG A 89 9.96 14.34 -7.63
N ASP A 90 10.52 13.12 -7.68
CA ASP A 90 10.33 12.20 -8.81
C ASP A 90 8.87 11.79 -8.95
N LEU A 91 8.19 11.52 -7.83
CA LEU A 91 6.75 11.23 -7.82
C LEU A 91 5.92 12.40 -8.33
N VAL A 92 6.22 13.64 -7.91
CA VAL A 92 5.54 14.85 -8.41
C VAL A 92 5.74 15.03 -9.90
N VAL A 93 6.95 14.81 -10.41
CA VAL A 93 7.23 14.87 -11.86
C VAL A 93 6.44 13.81 -12.62
N ARG A 94 6.34 12.59 -12.06
CA ARG A 94 5.68 11.46 -12.69
C ARG A 94 4.15 11.56 -12.71
N PHE A 95 3.56 11.98 -11.61
CA PHE A 95 2.11 11.97 -11.42
C PHE A 95 1.44 13.33 -11.56
N GLY A 96 2.20 14.42 -11.53
CA GLY A 96 1.65 15.78 -11.57
C GLY A 96 0.66 16.00 -10.42
N GLN A 97 -0.55 16.44 -10.75
CA GLN A 97 -1.60 16.75 -9.78
C GLN A 97 -2.45 15.55 -9.38
N SER A 98 -2.26 14.39 -10.01
CA SER A 98 -3.09 13.19 -9.75
C SER A 98 -2.71 12.46 -8.46
N VAL A 99 -1.54 12.75 -7.89
CA VAL A 99 -1.07 12.17 -6.62
C VAL A 99 -0.48 13.28 -5.77
N LYS A 100 -0.90 13.36 -4.52
CA LYS A 100 -0.33 14.26 -3.52
C LYS A 100 0.87 13.58 -2.85
N THR A 101 1.88 14.35 -2.52
CA THR A 101 3.02 13.88 -1.72
C THR A 101 3.11 14.67 -0.43
N GLU A 102 3.37 14.01 0.68
CA GLU A 102 3.52 14.64 1.98
C GLU A 102 4.71 14.04 2.73
N TYR A 103 5.43 14.88 3.49
CA TYR A 103 6.56 14.40 4.29
C TYR A 103 6.07 13.56 5.47
N SER A 104 6.57 12.33 5.59
CA SER A 104 6.13 11.32 6.55
C SER A 104 6.58 11.66 7.98
N THR A 105 5.86 12.56 8.65
CA THR A 105 5.93 12.76 10.10
C THR A 105 4.91 11.86 10.80
N LEU A 106 5.06 11.63 12.11
CA LEU A 106 4.05 10.89 12.89
C LEU A 106 2.67 11.55 12.82
N LEU A 107 2.63 12.90 12.86
CA LEU A 107 1.38 13.65 12.75
C LEU A 107 0.75 13.54 11.37
N ALA A 108 1.56 13.59 10.29
CA ALA A 108 1.07 13.40 8.93
C ALA A 108 0.50 11.99 8.75
N ILE A 109 1.20 10.96 9.23
CA ILE A 109 0.71 9.57 9.22
C ILE A 109 -0.62 9.48 9.96
N GLU A 110 -0.73 10.03 11.17
CA GLU A 110 -1.96 10.00 11.96
C GLU A 110 -3.12 10.65 11.22
N ASN A 111 -2.95 11.88 10.74
CA ASN A 111 -4.01 12.61 10.04
C ASN A 111 -4.47 11.91 8.77
N GLU A 112 -3.52 11.44 7.96
CA GLU A 112 -3.81 10.80 6.69
C GLU A 112 -4.48 9.42 6.89
N VAL A 113 -3.99 8.60 7.84
CA VAL A 113 -4.54 7.28 8.14
C VAL A 113 -5.96 7.38 8.68
N LEU A 114 -6.25 8.34 9.59
CA LEU A 114 -7.61 8.54 10.10
C LEU A 114 -8.60 9.00 9.03
N ALA A 115 -8.13 9.70 8.02
CA ALA A 115 -8.97 10.16 6.91
C ALA A 115 -9.10 9.12 5.78
N ALA A 116 -8.27 8.07 5.76
CA ALA A 116 -8.20 7.09 4.69
C ALA A 116 -9.39 6.13 4.66
N ASP A 117 -9.71 5.66 3.47
CA ASP A 117 -10.57 4.48 3.24
C ASP A 117 -9.70 3.24 2.97
N LEU A 118 -8.53 3.44 2.33
CA LEU A 118 -7.54 2.40 2.05
C LEU A 118 -6.14 2.91 2.40
N VAL A 119 -5.39 2.14 3.18
CA VAL A 119 -3.99 2.42 3.50
C VAL A 119 -3.11 1.29 2.98
N ILE A 120 -2.04 1.65 2.26
CA ILE A 120 -1.03 0.73 1.74
C ILE A 120 0.26 0.91 2.53
N GLY A 121 0.71 -0.14 3.19
CA GLY A 121 2.03 -0.22 3.82
C GLY A 121 3.07 -0.66 2.80
N ALA A 122 3.90 0.27 2.34
CA ALA A 122 4.87 0.07 1.26
C ALA A 122 6.31 0.43 1.66
N VAL A 123 6.60 0.44 2.96
CA VAL A 123 7.95 0.76 3.45
C VAL A 123 8.83 -0.47 3.40
N LEU A 124 9.93 -0.37 2.68
CA LEU A 124 10.97 -1.39 2.62
C LEU A 124 12.25 -0.83 3.25
N VAL A 125 12.81 -1.54 4.23
CA VAL A 125 14.12 -1.24 4.80
C VAL A 125 15.07 -2.37 4.42
N PRO A 126 16.05 -2.15 3.53
CA PRO A 126 16.95 -3.21 3.10
C PRO A 126 17.68 -3.85 4.29
N GLY A 127 17.55 -5.18 4.44
CA GLY A 127 18.22 -5.95 5.48
C GLY A 127 17.73 -5.76 6.92
N ALA A 128 16.59 -5.08 7.12
CA ALA A 128 15.98 -4.86 8.44
C ALA A 128 14.47 -5.10 8.42
N GLU A 129 13.90 -5.24 9.61
CA GLU A 129 12.43 -5.28 9.76
C GLU A 129 11.81 -3.93 9.41
N ALA A 130 10.61 -3.95 8.86
CA ALA A 130 9.84 -2.76 8.61
C ALA A 130 9.48 -2.05 9.93
N PRO A 131 9.62 -0.71 10.01
CA PRO A 131 9.22 0.01 11.21
C PRO A 131 7.70 -0.03 11.39
N LYS A 132 7.24 -0.17 12.64
CA LYS A 132 5.80 -0.09 12.96
C LYS A 132 5.36 1.38 12.94
N LEU A 133 4.80 1.82 11.83
CA LEU A 133 4.44 3.22 11.59
C LEU A 133 3.00 3.55 12.00
N VAL A 134 2.12 2.55 12.02
CA VAL A 134 0.72 2.70 12.42
C VAL A 134 0.47 1.83 13.64
N SER A 135 0.23 2.47 14.78
CA SER A 135 0.00 1.80 16.05
C SER A 135 -1.40 1.18 16.11
N ARG A 136 -1.60 0.21 17.01
CA ARG A 136 -2.91 -0.37 17.27
C ARG A 136 -3.93 0.68 17.73
N ASP A 137 -3.50 1.64 18.57
CA ASP A 137 -4.35 2.73 18.99
C ASP A 137 -4.86 3.55 17.80
N LEU A 138 -3.97 3.90 16.87
CA LEU A 138 -4.34 4.64 15.67
C LEU A 138 -5.31 3.82 14.80
N ILE A 139 -5.09 2.51 14.63
CA ILE A 139 -5.97 1.62 13.87
C ILE A 139 -7.37 1.58 14.48
N SER A 140 -7.49 1.51 15.80
CA SER A 140 -8.78 1.49 16.50
C SER A 140 -9.61 2.78 16.31
N ARG A 141 -8.98 3.86 15.86
CA ARG A 141 -9.61 5.16 15.57
C ARG A 141 -9.88 5.39 14.08
N MET A 142 -9.50 4.45 13.20
CA MET A 142 -9.79 4.51 11.77
C MET A 142 -11.30 4.40 11.49
N LYS A 143 -11.71 4.79 10.29
CA LYS A 143 -13.09 4.63 9.87
C LYS A 143 -13.49 3.15 9.86
N PRO A 144 -14.65 2.77 10.43
CA PRO A 144 -15.15 1.40 10.33
C PRO A 144 -15.26 0.92 8.89
N GLY A 145 -14.74 -0.26 8.61
CA GLY A 145 -14.70 -0.85 7.27
C GLY A 145 -13.63 -0.26 6.35
N SER A 146 -12.71 0.57 6.87
CA SER A 146 -11.48 0.91 6.14
C SER A 146 -10.57 -0.32 5.98
N VAL A 147 -9.64 -0.25 5.05
CA VAL A 147 -8.79 -1.39 4.66
C VAL A 147 -7.31 -1.04 4.84
N LEU A 148 -6.56 -1.93 5.44
CA LEU A 148 -5.10 -1.92 5.49
C LEU A 148 -4.54 -3.03 4.62
N VAL A 149 -3.69 -2.70 3.66
CA VAL A 149 -2.91 -3.66 2.87
C VAL A 149 -1.43 -3.52 3.23
N ASP A 150 -0.86 -4.52 3.87
CA ASP A 150 0.55 -4.49 4.26
C ASP A 150 1.41 -5.27 3.26
N VAL A 151 2.02 -4.54 2.33
CA VAL A 151 2.95 -5.13 1.36
C VAL A 151 4.31 -5.42 1.99
N ALA A 152 4.64 -4.75 3.10
CA ALA A 152 5.87 -4.97 3.86
C ALA A 152 5.80 -6.20 4.79
N ILE A 153 4.75 -7.02 4.69
CA ILE A 153 4.49 -8.15 5.60
C ILE A 153 5.64 -9.16 5.63
N ASP A 154 6.32 -9.39 4.50
CA ASP A 154 7.46 -10.31 4.41
C ASP A 154 8.66 -9.82 5.26
N GLN A 155 8.68 -8.54 5.63
CA GLN A 155 9.66 -7.91 6.54
C GLN A 155 9.04 -7.56 7.91
N GLY A 156 8.03 -8.30 8.34
CA GLY A 156 7.36 -8.10 9.62
C GLY A 156 6.18 -7.13 9.59
N GLY A 157 5.95 -6.42 8.48
CA GLY A 157 4.86 -5.48 8.31
C GLY A 157 5.07 -4.13 8.98
N CYS A 158 4.45 -3.08 8.46
CA CYS A 158 4.57 -1.71 8.99
C CYS A 158 3.39 -1.27 9.88
N PHE A 159 2.42 -2.13 10.14
CA PHE A 159 1.34 -1.90 11.11
C PHE A 159 1.54 -2.78 12.35
N GLU A 160 1.24 -2.28 13.55
CA GLU A 160 1.35 -3.07 14.79
C GLU A 160 0.45 -4.30 14.79
N THR A 161 -0.68 -4.23 14.11
CA THR A 161 -1.66 -5.32 14.02
C THR A 161 -1.39 -6.26 12.86
N SER A 162 -0.33 -6.06 12.07
CA SER A 162 -0.01 -6.91 10.92
C SER A 162 0.34 -8.33 11.34
N LYS A 163 -0.32 -9.28 10.69
CA LYS A 163 -0.11 -10.71 10.83
C LYS A 163 -0.17 -11.34 9.45
N ALA A 164 0.86 -12.08 9.06
CA ALA A 164 0.91 -12.72 7.76
C ALA A 164 -0.30 -13.63 7.52
N THR A 165 -0.88 -13.49 6.34
CA THR A 165 -1.99 -14.30 5.84
C THR A 165 -1.58 -15.03 4.56
N THR A 166 -2.48 -15.81 3.98
CA THR A 166 -2.25 -16.60 2.78
C THR A 166 -3.26 -16.23 1.68
N HIS A 167 -2.99 -16.60 0.45
CA HIS A 167 -3.94 -16.40 -0.66
C HIS A 167 -5.27 -17.16 -0.46
N ALA A 168 -5.28 -18.24 0.32
CA ALA A 168 -6.49 -19.01 0.62
C ALA A 168 -7.37 -18.36 1.72
N ASP A 169 -6.73 -17.66 2.67
CA ASP A 169 -7.40 -16.93 3.75
C ASP A 169 -6.71 -15.56 3.89
N PRO A 170 -7.06 -14.61 3.00
CA PRO A 170 -6.24 -13.42 2.80
C PRO A 170 -6.47 -12.29 3.80
N THR A 171 -7.60 -12.30 4.53
CA THR A 171 -8.01 -11.15 5.34
C THR A 171 -8.40 -11.54 6.77
N TYR A 172 -8.29 -10.59 7.67
CA TYR A 172 -8.89 -10.63 9.01
C TYR A 172 -9.34 -9.23 9.41
N ILE A 173 -10.17 -9.13 10.44
CA ILE A 173 -10.70 -7.85 10.92
C ILE A 173 -10.24 -7.63 12.36
N ILE A 174 -9.70 -6.43 12.64
CA ILE A 174 -9.37 -5.93 13.97
C ILE A 174 -9.93 -4.52 14.09
N ASP A 175 -10.66 -4.25 15.18
CA ASP A 175 -11.24 -2.93 15.47
C ASP A 175 -12.03 -2.37 14.27
N GLU A 176 -12.85 -3.21 13.63
CA GLU A 176 -13.67 -2.91 12.45
C GLU A 176 -12.87 -2.52 11.18
N VAL A 177 -11.55 -2.73 11.16
CA VAL A 177 -10.64 -2.47 10.03
C VAL A 177 -10.24 -3.79 9.39
N VAL A 178 -10.41 -3.89 8.07
CA VAL A 178 -10.03 -5.08 7.28
C VAL A 178 -8.53 -5.05 7.02
N HIS A 179 -7.84 -6.12 7.34
CA HIS A 179 -6.41 -6.31 7.11
C HIS A 179 -6.19 -7.34 6.00
N TYR A 180 -5.42 -6.96 4.99
CA TYR A 180 -4.91 -7.83 3.95
C TYR A 180 -3.37 -7.85 4.06
N CYS A 181 -2.83 -8.96 4.52
CA CYS A 181 -1.40 -9.11 4.84
C CYS A 181 -0.84 -10.40 4.21
N VAL A 182 -1.19 -10.67 2.96
CA VAL A 182 -0.79 -11.89 2.27
C VAL A 182 0.71 -11.87 1.99
N ALA A 183 1.43 -12.84 2.55
CA ALA A 183 2.83 -13.06 2.23
C ALA A 183 2.98 -13.49 0.77
N ASN A 184 4.06 -13.01 0.11
CA ASN A 184 4.29 -13.26 -1.31
C ASN A 184 3.09 -12.91 -2.19
N MET A 185 2.60 -11.68 -2.08
CA MET A 185 1.48 -11.18 -2.90
C MET A 185 1.62 -11.49 -4.40
N PRO A 186 2.82 -11.34 -5.03
CA PRO A 186 3.01 -11.66 -6.44
C PRO A 186 2.67 -13.10 -6.84
N GLY A 187 2.70 -14.03 -5.89
CA GLY A 187 2.29 -15.43 -6.10
C GLY A 187 0.83 -15.59 -6.52
N GLY A 188 -0.05 -14.67 -6.15
CA GLY A 188 -1.47 -14.66 -6.55
C GLY A 188 -1.68 -14.34 -8.04
N VAL A 189 -0.68 -13.77 -8.72
CA VAL A 189 -0.70 -13.46 -10.15
C VAL A 189 0.52 -14.06 -10.86
N ALA A 190 0.73 -15.35 -10.64
CA ALA A 190 1.92 -16.10 -11.04
C ALA A 190 2.29 -15.93 -12.52
N LYS A 191 1.30 -15.86 -13.42
CA LYS A 191 1.54 -15.64 -14.87
C LYS A 191 2.24 -14.29 -15.11
N THR A 192 1.72 -13.20 -14.51
CA THR A 192 2.32 -11.86 -14.64
C THR A 192 3.71 -11.84 -14.02
N SER A 193 3.85 -12.41 -12.82
CA SER A 193 5.10 -12.45 -12.07
C SER A 193 6.21 -13.20 -12.83
N THR A 194 5.88 -14.33 -13.46
CA THR A 194 6.84 -15.09 -14.28
C THR A 194 7.34 -14.26 -15.47
N TYR A 195 6.44 -13.59 -16.19
CA TYR A 195 6.86 -12.78 -17.34
C TYR A 195 7.60 -11.51 -16.94
N ALA A 196 7.35 -10.98 -15.75
CA ALA A 196 8.07 -9.80 -15.24
C ALA A 196 9.51 -10.12 -14.82
N LEU A 197 9.83 -11.40 -14.54
CA LEU A 197 11.19 -11.87 -14.17
C LEU A 197 12.04 -12.30 -15.38
N ASN A 198 11.46 -12.50 -16.54
CA ASN A 198 12.14 -12.91 -17.77
C ASN A 198 12.51 -11.70 -18.63
#